data_aca3d7291bdafecd6383ca30814fdcde
#
_entry.id   aca3d7291bdafecd6383ca30814fdcde
#
_cell.length_a   1.000
_cell.length_b   1.000
_cell.length_c   1.000
_cell.angle_alpha   90.00
_cell.angle_beta   90.00
_cell.angle_gamma   90.00
#
_symmetry.space_group_name_H-M   'P 1'
#
loop_
_entity.id
_entity.type
_entity.pdbx_description
1 polymer ?
#
loop_
_entity_poly.entity_id
_entity_poly.type
_entity_poly.pdbx_seq_one_letter_code
_entity_poly.pdbx_strand_id
1 'polypeptide(L)'
;MKNLRNALLLKQLYQLKQLGYNYTSITPYKEDESNLILPNTFDALKKQAEECHLCELSKSRQKVVFGEGNLHAKLLFIGEGPGASEDSMGKPFVGRSGELLTKMIENVLQLKREDVYITNIVKCHPPTNRTPTPTEAHTCQPYLLKQIEIIKPKLIVTLGATAYHYLTGDETSISKIRGNILKQDGYTLIPTYHPGFLLRNPSAKKEVFEDLLKVKDLL
;
A
#
# COMPACT_ATOMS: atom_id res chain seq x y z
N MET A 1 11.68 0.85 -21.98
CA MET A 1 11.37 -0.47 -21.35
C MET A 1 9.99 -1.03 -21.70
N LYS A 2 8.91 -0.23 -21.84
CA LYS A 2 7.57 -0.73 -22.26
C LYS A 2 7.61 -1.50 -23.60
N ASN A 3 8.40 -1.08 -24.58
CA ASN A 3 8.48 -1.72 -25.90
C ASN A 3 9.09 -3.12 -25.86
N LEU A 4 10.05 -3.39 -24.98
CA LEU A 4 10.70 -4.70 -24.86
C LEU A 4 9.76 -5.74 -24.23
N ARG A 5 8.99 -5.33 -23.20
CA ARG A 5 7.99 -6.16 -22.55
C ARG A 5 6.86 -6.55 -23.52
N ASN A 6 6.38 -5.59 -24.30
CA ASN A 6 5.34 -5.84 -25.32
C ASN A 6 5.86 -6.75 -26.45
N ALA A 7 7.11 -6.61 -26.86
CA ALA A 7 7.72 -7.48 -27.87
C ALA A 7 7.88 -8.93 -27.36
N LEU A 8 8.23 -9.11 -26.07
CA LEU A 8 8.29 -10.45 -25.46
C LEU A 8 6.91 -11.10 -25.35
N LEU A 9 5.90 -10.33 -24.95
CA LEU A 9 4.52 -10.79 -24.86
C LEU A 9 3.98 -11.21 -26.25
N LEU A 10 4.22 -10.40 -27.28
CA LEU A 10 3.86 -10.72 -28.66
C LEU A 10 4.53 -12.00 -29.15
N LYS A 11 5.81 -12.19 -28.82
CA LYS A 11 6.54 -13.42 -29.17
C LYS A 11 5.94 -14.65 -28.50
N GLN A 12 5.60 -14.56 -27.21
CA GLN A 12 4.93 -15.65 -26.49
C GLN A 12 3.53 -15.96 -27.05
N LEU A 13 2.73 -14.95 -27.35
CA LEU A 13 1.43 -15.12 -27.99
C LEU A 13 1.54 -15.77 -29.37
N TYR A 14 2.56 -15.41 -30.15
CA TYR A 14 2.82 -16.02 -31.45
C TYR A 14 3.21 -17.49 -31.33
N GLN A 15 4.03 -17.85 -30.35
CA GLN A 15 4.41 -19.24 -30.06
C GLN A 15 3.20 -20.09 -29.64
N LEU A 16 2.32 -19.54 -28.80
CA LEU A 16 1.08 -20.22 -28.39
C LEU A 16 0.12 -20.40 -29.57
N LYS A 17 0.04 -19.43 -30.48
CA LYS A 17 -0.74 -19.55 -31.73
C LYS A 17 -0.21 -20.67 -32.62
N GLN A 18 1.11 -20.86 -32.73
CA GLN A 18 1.73 -21.96 -33.49
C GLN A 18 1.44 -23.34 -32.84
N LEU A 19 1.15 -23.39 -31.55
CA LEU A 19 0.77 -24.58 -30.80
C LEU A 19 -0.75 -24.85 -30.89
N GLY A 20 -1.51 -24.11 -31.74
CA GLY A 20 -2.92 -24.33 -31.98
C GLY A 20 -3.89 -23.64 -31.03
N TYR A 21 -3.40 -22.78 -30.15
CA TYR A 21 -4.27 -21.96 -29.27
C TYR A 21 -4.92 -20.82 -30.08
N ASN A 22 -6.24 -20.83 -30.16
CA ASN A 22 -7.03 -19.79 -30.84
C ASN A 22 -7.54 -18.77 -29.80
N TYR A 23 -7.12 -17.50 -29.94
CA TYR A 23 -7.48 -16.40 -29.05
C TYR A 23 -8.70 -15.58 -29.53
N THR A 24 -9.52 -16.13 -30.42
CA THR A 24 -10.66 -15.43 -31.02
C THR A 24 -11.81 -15.12 -30.05
N SER A 25 -11.76 -15.66 -28.82
CA SER A 25 -12.73 -15.38 -27.75
C SER A 25 -12.23 -14.44 -26.66
N ILE A 26 -11.02 -13.93 -26.79
CA ILE A 26 -10.56 -12.85 -25.90
C ILE A 26 -11.18 -11.57 -26.46
N THR A 27 -12.39 -11.23 -25.98
CA THR A 27 -12.77 -9.83 -25.97
C THR A 27 -11.61 -9.09 -25.31
N PRO A 28 -10.96 -8.12 -26.01
CA PRO A 28 -9.98 -7.30 -25.33
C PRO A 28 -10.68 -6.79 -24.08
N TYR A 29 -10.12 -7.11 -22.90
CA TYR A 29 -10.47 -6.42 -21.69
C TYR A 29 -10.29 -4.94 -22.07
N LYS A 30 -11.41 -4.26 -22.38
CA LYS A 30 -11.43 -2.83 -22.30
C LYS A 30 -11.06 -2.58 -20.86
N GLU A 31 -9.79 -2.21 -20.64
CA GLU A 31 -9.51 -1.34 -19.52
C GLU A 31 -10.56 -0.25 -19.69
N ASP A 32 -11.63 -0.30 -18.89
CA ASP A 32 -12.32 0.91 -18.52
C ASP A 32 -11.21 1.75 -17.88
N GLU A 33 -10.44 2.40 -18.76
CA GLU A 33 -9.81 3.64 -18.43
C GLU A 33 -10.97 4.61 -18.15
N SER A 34 -11.67 4.38 -17.04
CA SER A 34 -12.15 5.49 -16.28
C SER A 34 -10.86 6.21 -15.93
N ASN A 35 -10.47 7.16 -16.81
CA ASN A 35 -9.36 8.06 -16.59
C ASN A 35 -9.69 8.80 -15.30
N LEU A 36 -9.39 8.15 -14.18
CA LEU A 36 -9.51 8.77 -12.87
C LEU A 36 -8.47 9.89 -12.86
N ILE A 37 -8.90 11.06 -13.30
CA ILE A 37 -8.05 12.25 -13.27
C ILE A 37 -7.87 12.62 -11.81
N LEU A 38 -6.70 12.28 -11.29
CA LEU A 38 -6.34 12.61 -9.91
C LEU A 38 -5.69 14.00 -9.86
N PRO A 39 -6.11 14.84 -8.90
CA PRO A 39 -5.51 16.15 -8.70
C PRO A 39 -4.03 16.09 -8.34
N ASN A 40 -3.29 17.15 -8.67
CA ASN A 40 -1.87 17.27 -8.35
C ASN A 40 -1.59 17.91 -6.98
N THR A 41 -2.62 18.36 -6.26
CA THR A 41 -2.49 18.90 -4.90
C THR A 41 -3.04 17.93 -3.89
N PHE A 42 -2.43 17.87 -2.71
CA PHE A 42 -2.81 16.94 -1.66
C PHE A 42 -4.24 17.15 -1.17
N ASP A 43 -4.65 18.41 -0.96
CA ASP A 43 -6.00 18.75 -0.46
C ASP A 43 -7.10 18.38 -1.45
N ALA A 44 -6.89 18.67 -2.75
CA ALA A 44 -7.84 18.28 -3.78
C ALA A 44 -7.92 16.75 -3.93
N LEU A 45 -6.79 16.03 -3.83
CA LEU A 45 -6.74 14.58 -3.86
C LEU A 45 -7.49 13.97 -2.66
N LYS A 46 -7.30 14.54 -1.47
CA LYS A 46 -8.01 14.14 -0.25
C LYS A 46 -9.52 14.34 -0.39
N LYS A 47 -9.94 15.52 -0.84
CA LYS A 47 -11.36 15.80 -1.07
C LYS A 47 -11.99 14.83 -2.06
N GLN A 48 -11.32 14.55 -3.18
CA GLN A 48 -11.82 13.57 -4.16
C GLN A 48 -11.89 12.15 -3.57
N ALA A 49 -10.94 11.76 -2.72
CA ALA A 49 -10.99 10.46 -2.05
C ALA A 49 -12.12 10.36 -1.03
N GLU A 50 -12.44 11.46 -0.31
CA GLU A 50 -13.57 11.52 0.63
C GLU A 50 -14.92 11.34 -0.07
N GLU A 51 -15.05 11.81 -1.31
CA GLU A 51 -16.24 11.67 -2.16
C GLU A 51 -16.20 10.40 -3.05
N CYS A 52 -15.19 9.53 -2.91
CA CYS A 52 -15.00 8.37 -3.78
C CYS A 52 -16.07 7.29 -3.57
N HIS A 53 -16.63 6.77 -4.68
CA HIS A 53 -17.60 5.66 -4.72
C HIS A 53 -17.20 4.55 -5.72
N LEU A 54 -15.90 4.39 -6.01
CA LEU A 54 -15.40 3.52 -7.07
C LEU A 54 -15.45 2.01 -6.75
N CYS A 55 -15.56 1.62 -5.49
CA CYS A 55 -15.62 0.21 -5.09
C CYS A 55 -16.65 -0.05 -3.98
N GLU A 56 -16.95 -1.32 -3.72
CA GLU A 56 -17.95 -1.74 -2.73
C GLU A 56 -17.68 -1.27 -1.31
N LEU A 57 -16.40 -1.04 -0.93
CA LEU A 57 -16.06 -0.54 0.40
C LEU A 57 -16.65 0.84 0.70
N SER A 58 -16.96 1.61 -0.33
CA SER A 58 -17.60 2.92 -0.16
C SER A 58 -19.01 2.85 0.43
N LYS A 59 -19.69 1.71 0.29
CA LYS A 59 -21.06 1.51 0.76
C LYS A 59 -21.15 1.23 2.27
N SER A 60 -20.07 0.70 2.86
CA SER A 60 -20.04 0.25 4.26
C SER A 60 -19.18 1.11 5.17
N ARG A 61 -18.30 1.96 4.63
CA ARG A 61 -17.45 2.84 5.42
C ARG A 61 -18.26 3.89 6.19
N GLN A 62 -17.80 4.27 7.36
CA GLN A 62 -18.27 5.48 8.06
C GLN A 62 -17.52 6.72 7.57
N LYS A 63 -16.18 6.62 7.46
CA LYS A 63 -15.29 7.68 6.98
C LYS A 63 -14.22 7.13 6.06
N VAL A 64 -13.73 7.99 5.17
CA VAL A 64 -12.51 7.70 4.42
C VAL A 64 -11.31 7.94 5.33
N VAL A 65 -10.41 6.96 5.39
CA VAL A 65 -9.14 7.05 6.12
C VAL A 65 -8.04 7.32 5.10
N PHE A 66 -7.88 8.59 4.70
CA PHE A 66 -7.00 8.96 3.61
C PHE A 66 -5.52 8.79 3.96
N GLY A 67 -5.15 9.15 5.17
CA GLY A 67 -3.79 9.15 5.70
C GLY A 67 -3.58 10.32 6.65
N GLU A 68 -2.49 10.29 7.42
CA GLU A 68 -2.14 11.32 8.42
C GLU A 68 -0.63 11.47 8.54
N GLY A 69 -0.16 12.69 8.81
CA GLY A 69 1.23 13.00 9.10
C GLY A 69 1.79 14.13 8.27
N ASN A 70 3.12 14.21 8.20
CA ASN A 70 3.84 15.26 7.49
C ASN A 70 3.80 15.04 5.98
N LEU A 71 3.35 16.03 5.22
CA LEU A 71 3.34 15.98 3.75
C LEU A 71 4.74 16.09 3.11
N HIS A 72 5.75 16.42 3.90
CA HIS A 72 7.17 16.45 3.51
C HIS A 72 7.97 15.35 4.21
N ALA A 73 7.28 14.30 4.70
CA ALA A 73 7.92 13.20 5.41
C ALA A 73 8.93 12.48 4.53
N LYS A 74 10.12 12.22 5.08
CA LYS A 74 11.11 11.35 4.44
C LYS A 74 10.72 9.88 4.53
N LEU A 75 9.91 9.51 5.53
CA LEU A 75 9.46 8.16 5.83
C LEU A 75 7.94 8.05 5.72
N LEU A 76 7.48 7.07 4.95
CA LEU A 76 6.08 6.76 4.73
C LEU A 76 5.78 5.32 5.14
N PHE A 77 4.76 5.10 5.98
CA PHE A 77 4.26 3.79 6.34
C PHE A 77 2.99 3.46 5.56
N ILE A 78 2.92 2.25 5.01
CA ILE A 78 1.76 1.77 4.26
C ILE A 78 1.25 0.48 4.89
N GLY A 79 0.02 0.51 5.41
CA GLY A 79 -0.70 -0.67 5.88
C GLY A 79 -1.66 -1.25 4.84
N GLU A 80 -2.44 -2.25 5.26
CA GLU A 80 -3.43 -2.94 4.42
C GLU A 80 -4.68 -2.09 4.21
N GLY A 81 -5.37 -1.75 5.28
CA GLY A 81 -6.63 -1.01 5.26
C GLY A 81 -7.05 -0.58 6.66
N PRO A 82 -8.04 0.33 6.76
CA PRO A 82 -8.57 0.77 8.05
C PRO A 82 -9.28 -0.37 8.78
N GLY A 83 -9.14 -0.41 10.11
CA GLY A 83 -10.01 -1.16 11.01
C GLY A 83 -11.24 -0.35 11.45
N ALA A 84 -12.07 -0.94 12.32
CA ALA A 84 -13.29 -0.29 12.80
C ALA A 84 -13.04 1.02 13.58
N SER A 85 -11.97 1.08 14.37
CA SER A 85 -11.58 2.31 15.10
C SER A 85 -11.14 3.41 14.14
N GLU A 86 -10.37 3.05 13.13
CA GLU A 86 -9.88 3.95 12.09
C GLU A 86 -11.04 4.50 11.25
N ASP A 87 -11.99 3.65 10.88
CA ASP A 87 -13.19 4.00 10.12
C ASP A 87 -14.06 5.02 10.88
N SER A 88 -14.27 4.79 12.17
CA SER A 88 -15.03 5.70 13.04
C SER A 88 -14.33 7.05 13.22
N MET A 89 -12.99 7.07 13.39
CA MET A 89 -12.22 8.28 13.63
C MET A 89 -11.83 9.02 12.36
N GLY A 90 -11.71 8.32 11.21
CA GLY A 90 -11.18 8.87 9.95
C GLY A 90 -9.67 9.03 9.93
N LYS A 91 -8.94 8.35 10.84
CA LYS A 91 -7.48 8.43 10.99
C LYS A 91 -6.84 7.05 10.91
N PRO A 92 -5.68 6.90 10.24
CA PRO A 92 -5.00 5.61 10.13
C PRO A 92 -4.34 5.21 11.44
N PHE A 93 -4.33 3.91 11.75
CA PHE A 93 -3.59 3.36 12.88
C PHE A 93 -3.84 4.06 14.21
N VAL A 94 -5.10 4.11 14.66
CA VAL A 94 -5.53 4.67 15.96
C VAL A 94 -5.98 3.59 16.95
N GLY A 95 -6.24 2.36 16.50
CA GLY A 95 -6.54 1.23 17.35
C GLY A 95 -5.26 0.60 17.95
N ARG A 96 -5.41 -0.56 18.61
CA ARG A 96 -4.31 -1.28 19.31
C ARG A 96 -3.06 -1.51 18.42
N SER A 97 -3.24 -1.84 17.15
CA SER A 97 -2.14 -1.98 16.18
C SER A 97 -1.48 -0.63 15.89
N GLY A 98 -2.25 0.45 15.89
CA GLY A 98 -1.78 1.82 15.70
C GLY A 98 -0.96 2.32 16.89
N GLU A 99 -1.40 2.04 18.13
CA GLU A 99 -0.62 2.34 19.33
C GLU A 99 0.75 1.64 19.30
N LEU A 100 0.77 0.37 18.85
CA LEU A 100 2.03 -0.35 18.69
C LEU A 100 2.91 0.29 17.61
N LEU A 101 2.36 0.68 16.47
CA LEU A 101 3.10 1.40 15.42
C LEU A 101 3.68 2.72 15.96
N THR A 102 2.90 3.48 16.72
CA THR A 102 3.37 4.72 17.34
C THR A 102 4.57 4.45 18.27
N LYS A 103 4.48 3.43 19.13
CA LYS A 103 5.62 3.03 19.99
C LYS A 103 6.84 2.59 19.18
N MET A 104 6.66 1.93 18.03
CA MET A 104 7.74 1.55 17.14
C MET A 104 8.43 2.78 16.54
N ILE A 105 7.66 3.77 16.10
CA ILE A 105 8.17 5.03 15.56
C ILE A 105 8.94 5.80 16.64
N GLU A 106 8.34 5.98 17.81
CA GLU A 106 8.92 6.80 18.88
C GLU A 106 10.12 6.14 19.56
N ASN A 107 10.01 4.85 19.92
CA ASN A 107 11.03 4.20 20.73
C ASN A 107 12.19 3.62 19.92
N VAL A 108 11.96 3.21 18.66
CA VAL A 108 13.01 2.61 17.82
C VAL A 108 13.59 3.63 16.85
N LEU A 109 12.73 4.31 16.09
CA LEU A 109 13.20 5.30 15.12
C LEU A 109 13.54 6.64 15.75
N GLN A 110 13.05 6.92 16.99
CA GLN A 110 13.24 8.18 17.71
C GLN A 110 12.68 9.39 16.93
N LEU A 111 11.58 9.15 16.20
CA LEU A 111 10.80 10.16 15.50
C LEU A 111 9.46 10.34 16.22
N LYS A 112 8.83 11.50 16.06
CA LYS A 112 7.44 11.68 16.46
C LYS A 112 6.53 11.07 15.38
N ARG A 113 5.33 10.64 15.78
CA ARG A 113 4.33 10.14 14.83
C ARG A 113 3.98 11.19 13.75
N GLU A 114 3.99 12.47 14.11
CA GLU A 114 3.73 13.60 13.20
C GLU A 114 4.86 13.87 12.20
N ASP A 115 6.08 13.34 12.40
CA ASP A 115 7.21 13.53 11.48
C ASP A 115 7.15 12.59 10.28
N VAL A 116 6.38 11.52 10.36
CA VAL A 116 6.20 10.52 9.31
C VAL A 116 4.84 10.70 8.64
N TYR A 117 4.63 10.04 7.49
CA TYR A 117 3.31 9.92 6.89
C TYR A 117 2.82 8.47 6.98
N ILE A 118 1.56 8.27 7.36
CA ILE A 118 0.96 6.95 7.56
C ILE A 118 -0.30 6.84 6.70
N THR A 119 -0.40 5.76 5.92
CA THR A 119 -1.56 5.48 5.08
C THR A 119 -1.77 3.97 4.90
N ASN A 120 -2.73 3.58 4.07
CA ASN A 120 -3.04 2.19 3.73
C ASN A 120 -3.21 2.01 2.21
N ILE A 121 -3.21 0.77 1.75
CA ILE A 121 -3.56 0.39 0.37
C ILE A 121 -4.98 0.85 0.06
N VAL A 122 -5.96 0.43 0.89
CA VAL A 122 -7.35 0.89 0.75
C VAL A 122 -7.66 1.98 1.78
N LYS A 123 -8.53 2.94 1.39
CA LYS A 123 -8.89 4.09 2.24
C LYS A 123 -10.21 3.89 2.97
N CYS A 124 -10.88 2.78 2.73
CA CYS A 124 -12.18 2.42 3.32
C CYS A 124 -12.06 1.11 4.08
N HIS A 125 -12.81 0.97 5.17
CA HIS A 125 -12.80 -0.21 6.03
C HIS A 125 -13.47 -1.41 5.36
N PRO A 126 -12.76 -2.54 5.14
CA PRO A 126 -13.37 -3.77 4.69
C PRO A 126 -14.25 -4.38 5.79
N PRO A 127 -15.50 -4.79 5.49
CA PRO A 127 -16.39 -5.38 6.49
C PRO A 127 -15.73 -6.52 7.26
N THR A 128 -15.99 -6.61 8.57
CA THR A 128 -15.44 -7.63 9.48
C THR A 128 -13.90 -7.68 9.55
N ASN A 129 -13.23 -6.60 9.15
CA ASN A 129 -11.76 -6.53 9.06
C ASN A 129 -11.14 -7.62 8.15
N ARG A 130 -11.86 -8.06 7.10
CA ARG A 130 -11.27 -8.96 6.10
C ARG A 130 -10.19 -8.25 5.30
N THR A 131 -9.32 -9.02 4.68
CA THR A 131 -8.39 -8.49 3.68
C THR A 131 -9.18 -7.91 2.49
N PRO A 132 -8.76 -6.75 1.93
CA PRO A 132 -9.35 -6.21 0.71
C PRO A 132 -9.26 -7.20 -0.45
N THR A 133 -10.29 -7.24 -1.28
CA THR A 133 -10.24 -8.01 -2.53
C THR A 133 -9.26 -7.37 -3.52
N PRO A 134 -8.74 -8.13 -4.51
CA PRO A 134 -7.88 -7.56 -5.54
C PRO A 134 -8.54 -6.37 -6.27
N THR A 135 -9.83 -6.45 -6.58
CA THR A 135 -10.56 -5.36 -7.22
C THR A 135 -10.60 -4.10 -6.35
N GLU A 136 -10.87 -4.25 -5.04
CA GLU A 136 -10.90 -3.11 -4.11
C GLU A 136 -9.53 -2.46 -3.98
N ALA A 137 -8.48 -3.28 -3.87
CA ALA A 137 -7.11 -2.79 -3.76
C ALA A 137 -6.65 -2.06 -5.04
N HIS A 138 -6.85 -2.65 -6.21
CA HIS A 138 -6.47 -2.04 -7.49
C HIS A 138 -7.25 -0.75 -7.78
N THR A 139 -8.56 -0.73 -7.45
CA THR A 139 -9.38 0.47 -7.61
C THR A 139 -8.90 1.63 -6.72
N CYS A 140 -8.40 1.32 -5.50
CA CYS A 140 -7.93 2.33 -4.54
C CYS A 140 -6.46 2.72 -4.74
N GLN A 141 -5.66 1.85 -5.36
CA GLN A 141 -4.21 2.02 -5.55
C GLN A 141 -3.81 3.35 -6.23
N PRO A 142 -4.53 3.89 -7.23
CA PRO A 142 -4.18 5.17 -7.84
C PRO A 142 -4.08 6.32 -6.83
N TYR A 143 -4.94 6.35 -5.81
CA TYR A 143 -4.85 7.35 -4.73
C TYR A 143 -3.56 7.21 -3.93
N LEU A 144 -3.14 5.99 -3.60
CA LEU A 144 -1.89 5.74 -2.89
C LEU A 144 -0.68 6.16 -3.72
N LEU A 145 -0.64 5.77 -5.00
CA LEU A 145 0.46 6.14 -5.89
C LEU A 145 0.58 7.66 -6.04
N LYS A 146 -0.57 8.34 -6.11
CA LYS A 146 -0.60 9.81 -6.17
C LYS A 146 -0.15 10.46 -4.85
N GLN A 147 -0.47 9.86 -3.70
CA GLN A 147 0.09 10.30 -2.41
C GLN A 147 1.61 10.18 -2.39
N ILE A 148 2.17 9.06 -2.86
CA ILE A 148 3.63 8.85 -2.94
C ILE A 148 4.27 9.88 -3.88
N GLU A 149 3.64 10.16 -5.04
CA GLU A 149 4.11 11.16 -6.01
C GLU A 149 4.16 12.58 -5.41
N ILE A 150 3.15 12.94 -4.61
CA ILE A 150 3.06 14.28 -3.98
C ILE A 150 4.04 14.39 -2.80
N ILE A 151 4.07 13.41 -1.92
CA ILE A 151 4.90 13.42 -0.69
C ILE A 151 6.38 13.21 -1.01
N LYS A 152 6.70 12.40 -2.01
CA LYS A 152 8.06 12.05 -2.44
C LYS A 152 8.94 11.54 -1.29
N PRO A 153 8.49 10.53 -0.54
CA PRO A 153 9.27 9.99 0.57
C PRO A 153 10.57 9.37 0.04
N LYS A 154 11.65 9.44 0.82
CA LYS A 154 12.90 8.73 0.52
C LYS A 154 12.82 7.25 0.86
N LEU A 155 12.02 6.92 1.87
CA LEU A 155 11.88 5.59 2.42
C LEU A 155 10.42 5.24 2.65
N ILE A 156 10.01 4.07 2.20
CA ILE A 156 8.69 3.50 2.41
C ILE A 156 8.83 2.22 3.22
N VAL A 157 8.01 2.06 4.26
CA VAL A 157 7.88 0.82 5.02
C VAL A 157 6.49 0.23 4.77
N THR A 158 6.42 -0.95 4.16
CA THR A 158 5.17 -1.68 4.04
C THR A 158 4.94 -2.58 5.24
N LEU A 159 3.75 -2.47 5.82
CA LEU A 159 3.33 -3.19 7.02
C LEU A 159 2.47 -4.40 6.62
N GLY A 160 3.10 -5.57 6.53
CA GLY A 160 2.46 -6.84 6.18
C GLY A 160 2.50 -7.18 4.68
N ALA A 161 2.07 -8.42 4.37
CA ALA A 161 2.10 -8.97 3.02
C ALA A 161 1.22 -8.18 2.04
N THR A 162 -0.01 -7.87 2.41
CA THR A 162 -0.97 -7.15 1.56
C THR A 162 -0.43 -5.81 1.09
N ALA A 163 0.17 -5.02 2.01
CA ALA A 163 0.76 -3.74 1.65
C ALA A 163 1.94 -3.90 0.69
N TYR A 164 2.79 -4.90 0.92
CA TYR A 164 3.90 -5.21 0.05
C TYR A 164 3.45 -5.65 -1.35
N HIS A 165 2.56 -6.64 -1.42
CA HIS A 165 2.08 -7.21 -2.68
C HIS A 165 1.44 -6.15 -3.60
N TYR A 166 0.51 -5.36 -3.06
CA TYR A 166 -0.19 -4.35 -3.88
C TYR A 166 0.68 -3.15 -4.25
N LEU A 167 1.73 -2.85 -3.47
CA LEU A 167 2.65 -1.77 -3.85
C LEU A 167 3.65 -2.21 -4.92
N THR A 168 4.12 -3.46 -4.87
CA THR A 168 5.22 -3.95 -5.71
C THR A 168 4.78 -4.89 -6.82
N GLY A 169 3.64 -5.57 -6.68
CA GLY A 169 3.21 -6.66 -7.53
C GLY A 169 3.97 -7.98 -7.27
N ASP A 170 4.81 -8.05 -6.24
CA ASP A 170 5.56 -9.24 -5.85
C ASP A 170 4.80 -10.03 -4.78
N GLU A 171 4.54 -11.31 -5.02
CA GLU A 171 3.81 -12.21 -4.12
C GLU A 171 4.71 -12.97 -3.13
N THR A 172 5.98 -12.61 -3.04
CA THR A 172 6.90 -13.21 -2.07
C THR A 172 6.36 -13.08 -0.65
N SER A 173 6.37 -14.18 0.10
CA SER A 173 5.84 -14.17 1.47
C SER A 173 6.59 -13.18 2.38
N ILE A 174 5.86 -12.50 3.25
CA ILE A 174 6.42 -11.47 4.14
C ILE A 174 7.56 -12.00 5.02
N SER A 175 7.50 -13.26 5.44
CA SER A 175 8.54 -13.91 6.24
C SER A 175 9.89 -14.04 5.51
N LYS A 176 9.88 -14.08 4.17
CA LYS A 176 11.09 -14.16 3.34
C LYS A 176 11.62 -12.79 2.94
N ILE A 177 10.71 -11.82 2.72
CA ILE A 177 11.07 -10.52 2.16
C ILE A 177 11.28 -9.44 3.23
N ARG A 178 10.74 -9.63 4.47
CA ARG A 178 10.87 -8.63 5.53
C ARG A 178 12.33 -8.23 5.78
N GLY A 179 12.53 -6.96 6.10
CA GLY A 179 13.84 -6.41 6.43
C GLY A 179 14.82 -6.32 5.25
N ASN A 180 14.43 -6.71 4.04
CA ASN A 180 15.25 -6.48 2.86
C ASN A 180 15.15 -5.02 2.42
N ILE A 181 16.27 -4.46 2.00
CA ILE A 181 16.35 -3.09 1.48
C ILE A 181 16.18 -3.19 -0.05
N LEU A 182 15.03 -2.76 -0.54
CA LEU A 182 14.66 -2.84 -1.95
C LEU A 182 14.69 -1.45 -2.56
N LYS A 183 15.53 -1.25 -3.56
CA LYS A 183 15.57 0.02 -4.31
C LYS A 183 14.50 0.03 -5.39
N GLN A 184 13.65 1.05 -5.36
CA GLN A 184 12.63 1.33 -6.34
C GLN A 184 12.92 2.63 -7.07
N ASP A 185 12.17 2.93 -8.12
CA ASP A 185 12.30 4.21 -8.79
C ASP A 185 11.80 5.35 -7.89
N GLY A 186 12.71 6.18 -7.42
CA GLY A 186 12.42 7.34 -6.58
C GLY A 186 12.39 7.12 -5.06
N TYR A 187 12.41 5.88 -4.56
CA TYR A 187 12.44 5.60 -3.11
C TYR A 187 13.07 4.25 -2.76
N THR A 188 13.41 4.07 -1.51
CA THR A 188 13.83 2.76 -0.95
C THR A 188 12.63 2.14 -0.22
N LEU A 189 12.43 0.83 -0.34
CA LEU A 189 11.35 0.09 0.30
C LEU A 189 11.90 -0.92 1.29
N ILE A 190 11.32 -0.99 2.49
CA ILE A 190 11.59 -2.05 3.48
C ILE A 190 10.25 -2.65 3.90
N PRO A 191 9.96 -3.92 3.53
CA PRO A 191 8.81 -4.65 4.05
C PRO A 191 9.07 -5.12 5.49
N THR A 192 8.04 -5.11 6.33
CA THR A 192 8.09 -5.72 7.66
C THR A 192 6.73 -6.31 8.06
N TYR A 193 6.64 -6.98 9.19
CA TYR A 193 5.37 -7.51 9.69
C TYR A 193 4.39 -6.38 10.08
N HIS A 194 3.11 -6.66 9.87
CA HIS A 194 2.04 -5.76 10.30
C HIS A 194 1.97 -5.70 11.84
N PRO A 195 1.78 -4.51 12.47
CA PRO A 195 1.67 -4.40 13.94
C PRO A 195 0.57 -5.29 14.53
N GLY A 196 -0.55 -5.48 13.83
CA GLY A 196 -1.60 -6.41 14.24
C GLY A 196 -1.17 -7.89 14.30
N PHE A 197 -0.20 -8.29 13.49
CA PHE A 197 0.43 -9.62 13.59
C PHE A 197 1.25 -9.74 14.88
N LEU A 198 2.00 -8.70 15.25
CA LEU A 198 2.84 -8.68 16.44
C LEU A 198 2.04 -8.73 17.76
N LEU A 199 0.80 -8.24 17.75
CA LEU A 199 -0.11 -8.36 18.90
C LEU A 199 -0.50 -9.81 19.17
N ARG A 200 -0.61 -10.64 18.12
CA ARG A 200 -0.92 -12.06 18.20
C ARG A 200 0.33 -12.92 18.33
N ASN A 201 1.48 -12.44 17.87
CA ASN A 201 2.77 -13.15 17.84
C ASN A 201 3.88 -12.28 18.43
N PRO A 202 3.94 -12.11 19.77
CA PRO A 202 4.89 -11.21 20.41
C PRO A 202 6.37 -11.56 20.18
N SER A 203 6.69 -12.84 19.92
CA SER A 203 8.05 -13.30 19.61
C SER A 203 8.64 -12.64 18.35
N ALA A 204 7.80 -12.31 17.37
CA ALA A 204 8.23 -11.65 16.13
C ALA A 204 8.60 -10.17 16.30
N LYS A 205 8.43 -9.58 17.50
CA LYS A 205 8.82 -8.18 17.77
C LYS A 205 10.31 -7.95 17.60
N LYS A 206 11.14 -8.93 17.94
CA LYS A 206 12.60 -8.85 17.76
C LYS A 206 12.96 -8.65 16.29
N GLU A 207 12.33 -9.43 15.42
CA GLU A 207 12.58 -9.33 13.98
C GLU A 207 12.17 -7.96 13.42
N VAL A 208 11.02 -7.43 13.84
CA VAL A 208 10.59 -6.09 13.42
C VAL A 208 11.49 -5.00 13.98
N PHE A 209 12.00 -5.18 15.19
CA PHE A 209 12.99 -4.25 15.75
C PHE A 209 14.25 -4.18 14.89
N GLU A 210 14.76 -5.34 14.44
CA GLU A 210 15.90 -5.42 13.51
C GLU A 210 15.60 -4.75 12.15
N ASP A 211 14.38 -4.91 11.61
CA ASP A 211 13.95 -4.23 10.40
C ASP A 211 13.94 -2.72 10.57
N LEU A 212 13.41 -2.23 11.70
CA LEU A 212 13.32 -0.80 11.99
C LEU A 212 14.70 -0.17 12.27
N LEU A 213 15.67 -0.90 12.77
CA LEU A 213 17.05 -0.40 12.87
C LEU A 213 17.60 -0.10 11.47
N LYS A 214 17.35 -0.95 10.48
CA LYS A 214 17.73 -0.67 9.08
C LYS A 214 17.01 0.55 8.51
N VAL A 215 15.73 0.75 8.88
CA VAL A 215 14.99 1.97 8.52
C VAL A 215 15.66 3.18 9.11
N LYS A 216 16.06 3.12 10.39
CA LYS A 216 16.74 4.21 11.11
C LYS A 216 18.07 4.59 10.46
N ASP A 217 18.84 3.59 10.04
CA ASP A 217 20.15 3.81 9.41
C ASP A 217 20.06 4.47 8.01
N LEU A 218 18.86 4.45 7.38
CA LEU A 218 18.62 5.03 6.06
C LEU A 218 17.93 6.41 6.11
N LEU A 219 17.54 6.90 7.28
CA LEU A 219 16.88 8.19 7.46
C LEU A 219 17.86 9.34 7.57
#